data_f3d1c0d81eecf5101c9415ecfcd18908
#
_entry.id   f3d1c0d81eecf5101c9415ecfcd18908
#
_cell.length_a   1.000
_cell.length_b   1.000
_cell.length_c   1.000
_cell.angle_alpha   90.00
_cell.angle_beta   90.00
_cell.angle_gamma   90.00
#
_symmetry.space_group_name_H-M   'P 1'
#
loop_
_entity.id
_entity.type
_entity.pdbx_description
1 polymer ?
#
loop_
_entity_poly.entity_id
_entity_poly.type
_entity_poly.pdbx_seq_one_letter_code
_entity_poly.pdbx_strand_id
1 'polypeptide(L)'
;MPHDPLRSERLEALLADCQNEWEQLAALETYLEDQLEFPLRAVCDVPPEHGSYGIGEGDRVTILGFLEPDKRWGIMVRVRKGQRVYRCPLFRLKPWKSAGAQQIAVDDYRTWFNAVGLPEIVDPEE
;
A
#
# COMPACT_ATOMS: atom_id res chain seq x y z
N MET A 1 16.31 -6.41 8.81
CA MET A 1 15.16 -5.54 8.63
C MET A 1 14.95 -4.67 9.84
N PRO A 2 15.01 -3.39 9.67
CA PRO A 2 14.83 -2.54 10.85
C PRO A 2 13.44 -2.72 11.44
N HIS A 3 13.44 -2.76 12.74
CA HIS A 3 12.21 -2.85 13.49
C HIS A 3 11.81 -1.45 13.94
N ASP A 4 10.59 -1.07 13.65
CA ASP A 4 10.08 0.24 14.04
C ASP A 4 9.26 0.06 15.32
N PRO A 5 9.83 0.38 16.48
CA PRO A 5 9.11 0.13 17.72
C PRO A 5 7.87 0.99 17.91
N LEU A 6 7.73 2.06 17.14
CA LEU A 6 6.57 2.93 17.26
C LEU A 6 5.45 2.55 16.30
N ARG A 7 5.68 1.56 15.44
CA ARG A 7 4.67 1.23 14.42
C ARG A 7 3.36 0.77 15.03
N SER A 8 3.44 -0.09 16.05
CA SER A 8 2.22 -0.57 16.69
C SER A 8 1.43 0.58 17.30
N GLU A 9 2.14 1.51 17.94
CA GLU A 9 1.46 2.65 18.55
C GLU A 9 0.80 3.53 17.50
N ARG A 10 1.50 3.76 16.38
CA ARG A 10 0.93 4.58 15.32
C ARG A 10 -0.31 3.93 14.75
N LEU A 11 -0.24 2.62 14.49
CA LEU A 11 -1.38 1.93 13.92
C LEU A 11 -2.55 1.89 14.89
N GLU A 12 -2.28 1.66 16.17
CA GLU A 12 -3.35 1.69 17.15
C GLU A 12 -4.04 3.04 17.18
N ALA A 13 -3.25 4.11 17.16
CA ALA A 13 -3.85 5.44 17.20
C ALA A 13 -4.66 5.74 15.95
N LEU A 14 -4.13 5.34 14.80
CA LEU A 14 -4.83 5.58 13.54
C LEU A 14 -6.15 4.83 13.45
N LEU A 15 -6.20 3.64 14.02
CA LEU A 15 -7.32 2.73 13.80
C LEU A 15 -8.23 2.63 15.00
N ALA A 16 -8.02 3.47 16.02
CA ALA A 16 -8.70 3.35 17.30
C ALA A 16 -10.21 3.44 17.18
N ASP A 17 -10.70 4.28 16.27
CA ASP A 17 -12.13 4.51 16.14
C ASP A 17 -12.77 3.68 15.03
N CYS A 18 -12.00 2.79 14.43
CA CYS A 18 -12.52 2.03 13.29
C CYS A 18 -13.25 0.80 13.78
N GLN A 19 -14.37 0.52 13.14
CA GLN A 19 -15.24 -0.59 13.53
C GLN A 19 -14.95 -1.86 12.75
N ASN A 20 -14.34 -1.73 11.57
CA ASN A 20 -14.09 -2.89 10.73
C ASN A 20 -12.93 -2.59 9.80
N GLU A 21 -12.57 -3.58 8.99
CA GLU A 21 -11.42 -3.46 8.13
C GLU A 21 -11.59 -2.40 7.04
N TRP A 22 -12.82 -2.20 6.58
CA TRP A 22 -13.05 -1.17 5.58
C TRP A 22 -12.80 0.22 6.13
N GLU A 23 -13.22 0.44 7.36
CA GLU A 23 -12.94 1.73 8.00
C GLU A 23 -11.46 1.89 8.26
N GLN A 24 -10.79 0.80 8.63
CA GLN A 24 -9.36 0.84 8.82
C GLN A 24 -8.64 1.18 7.52
N LEU A 25 -9.08 0.58 6.42
CA LEU A 25 -8.49 0.87 5.12
C LEU A 25 -8.65 2.34 4.76
N ALA A 26 -9.84 2.89 5.00
CA ALA A 26 -10.08 4.30 4.71
C ALA A 26 -9.20 5.21 5.56
N ALA A 27 -9.03 4.85 6.84
CA ALA A 27 -8.16 5.65 7.70
C ALA A 27 -6.72 5.61 7.24
N LEU A 28 -6.26 4.44 6.80
CA LEU A 28 -4.90 4.32 6.28
C LEU A 28 -4.73 5.06 4.98
N GLU A 29 -5.75 5.07 4.14
CA GLU A 29 -5.68 5.82 2.90
C GLU A 29 -5.49 7.31 3.18
N THR A 30 -6.25 7.84 4.13
CA THR A 30 -6.10 9.24 4.52
C THR A 30 -4.71 9.52 5.07
N TYR A 31 -4.22 8.61 5.91
CA TYR A 31 -2.88 8.76 6.46
C TYR A 31 -1.83 8.80 5.35
N LEU A 32 -1.96 7.90 4.37
CA LEU A 32 -1.01 7.86 3.28
C LEU A 32 -1.12 9.11 2.39
N GLU A 33 -2.34 9.59 2.17
CA GLU A 33 -2.50 10.83 1.41
C GLU A 33 -1.77 11.99 2.06
N ASP A 34 -1.73 12.01 3.38
CA ASP A 34 -1.03 13.07 4.10
C ASP A 34 0.48 12.91 4.03
N GLN A 35 0.96 11.68 3.95
CA GLN A 35 2.38 11.41 4.09
C GLN A 35 3.12 11.28 2.77
N LEU A 36 2.43 10.91 1.71
CA LEU A 36 3.10 10.63 0.44
C LEU A 36 3.01 11.83 -0.48
N GLU A 37 4.09 12.06 -1.20
CA GLU A 37 4.14 13.09 -2.23
C GLU A 37 4.43 12.41 -3.55
N PHE A 38 3.68 12.77 -4.56
CA PHE A 38 3.83 12.18 -5.87
C PHE A 38 4.48 13.18 -6.82
N PRO A 39 5.23 12.70 -7.80
CA PRO A 39 5.53 11.29 -8.09
C PRO A 39 6.50 10.72 -7.06
N LEU A 40 6.36 9.43 -6.79
CA LEU A 40 7.16 8.76 -5.79
C LEU A 40 7.80 7.52 -6.39
N ARG A 41 9.11 7.44 -6.33
CA ARG A 41 9.81 6.27 -6.86
C ARG A 41 9.60 5.08 -5.94
N ALA A 42 9.42 3.92 -6.55
CA ALA A 42 9.18 2.70 -5.79
C ALA A 42 9.72 1.51 -6.55
N VAL A 43 9.85 0.40 -5.84
CA VAL A 43 10.25 -0.86 -6.43
C VAL A 43 9.24 -1.90 -5.98
N CYS A 44 8.88 -2.81 -6.88
CA CYS A 44 8.00 -3.91 -6.54
C CYS A 44 8.85 -5.01 -5.92
N ASP A 45 8.59 -5.33 -4.66
CA ASP A 45 9.37 -6.36 -3.97
C ASP A 45 8.53 -7.57 -3.59
N VAL A 46 7.37 -7.71 -4.21
CA VAL A 46 6.47 -8.83 -3.96
C VAL A 46 6.21 -9.52 -5.29
N PRO A 47 6.42 -10.85 -5.37
CA PRO A 47 6.16 -11.54 -6.63
C PRO A 47 4.69 -11.52 -6.99
N PRO A 48 4.38 -11.52 -8.28
CA PRO A 48 2.99 -11.54 -8.70
C PRO A 48 2.38 -12.90 -8.40
N GLU A 49 1.13 -12.91 -7.97
CA GLU A 49 0.46 -14.16 -7.71
C GLU A 49 -0.67 -14.41 -8.68
N HIS A 50 -1.48 -13.38 -8.91
CA HIS A 50 -2.63 -13.54 -9.77
C HIS A 50 -2.59 -12.43 -10.78
N GLY A 51 -1.78 -12.63 -11.82
CA GLY A 51 -1.59 -11.59 -12.78
C GLY A 51 -0.65 -10.54 -12.21
N SER A 52 0.08 -9.91 -13.06
CA SER A 52 1.12 -9.01 -12.62
C SER A 52 0.74 -7.55 -12.77
N TYR A 53 -0.39 -7.24 -13.36
CA TYR A 53 -0.73 -5.87 -13.70
C TYR A 53 0.40 -5.20 -14.50
N GLY A 54 1.23 -6.01 -15.14
CA GLY A 54 2.36 -5.48 -15.88
C GLY A 54 3.58 -5.15 -15.04
N ILE A 55 3.51 -5.38 -13.74
CA ILE A 55 4.59 -5.03 -12.81
C ILE A 55 5.06 -6.30 -12.13
N GLY A 56 6.34 -6.62 -12.27
CA GLY A 56 6.92 -7.82 -11.68
C GLY A 56 7.87 -7.49 -10.55
N GLU A 57 8.27 -8.52 -9.83
CA GLU A 57 9.21 -8.36 -8.73
C GLU A 57 10.52 -7.78 -9.25
N GLY A 58 11.01 -6.76 -8.58
CA GLY A 58 12.24 -6.08 -8.96
C GLY A 58 12.03 -4.90 -9.88
N ASP A 59 10.83 -4.72 -10.40
CA ASP A 59 10.57 -3.59 -11.30
C ASP A 59 10.57 -2.28 -10.55
N ARG A 60 11.22 -1.29 -11.14
CA ARG A 60 11.22 0.07 -10.61
C ARG A 60 10.15 0.86 -11.32
N VAL A 61 9.34 1.54 -10.53
CA VAL A 61 8.20 2.28 -11.07
C VAL A 61 8.13 3.64 -10.39
N THR A 62 7.29 4.50 -10.95
CA THR A 62 7.00 5.80 -10.33
C THR A 62 5.51 5.80 -10.00
N ILE A 63 5.19 5.99 -8.73
CA ILE A 63 3.81 6.08 -8.31
C ILE A 63 3.32 7.48 -8.63
N LEU A 64 2.21 7.55 -9.36
CA LEU A 64 1.68 8.82 -9.82
C LEU A 64 0.53 9.34 -8.98
N GLY A 65 -0.17 8.45 -8.28
CA GLY A 65 -1.27 8.86 -7.44
C GLY A 65 -2.13 7.68 -7.03
N PHE A 66 -3.14 7.96 -6.22
CA PHE A 66 -4.05 6.93 -5.74
C PHE A 66 -5.15 6.68 -6.74
N LEU A 67 -5.65 5.45 -6.73
CA LEU A 67 -6.85 5.05 -7.44
C LEU A 67 -7.84 4.55 -6.41
N GLU A 68 -9.04 4.20 -6.85
CA GLU A 68 -10.03 3.67 -5.93
C GLU A 68 -9.56 2.36 -5.34
N PRO A 69 -9.81 2.11 -4.06
CA PRO A 69 -9.40 0.86 -3.45
C PRO A 69 -10.12 -0.32 -4.08
N ASP A 70 -9.44 -1.45 -4.04
CA ASP A 70 -9.96 -2.71 -4.55
C ASP A 70 -10.35 -3.59 -3.37
N LYS A 71 -11.44 -4.35 -3.51
CA LYS A 71 -11.92 -5.18 -2.43
C LYS A 71 -10.90 -6.25 -2.02
N ARG A 72 -10.14 -6.73 -2.98
CA ARG A 72 -9.19 -7.81 -2.73
C ARG A 72 -7.81 -7.31 -2.38
N TRP A 73 -7.41 -6.21 -3.03
CA TRP A 73 -6.02 -5.77 -2.95
C TRP A 73 -5.82 -4.49 -2.16
N GLY A 74 -6.91 -3.88 -1.66
CA GLY A 74 -6.81 -2.69 -0.84
C GLY A 74 -6.49 -1.46 -1.64
N ILE A 75 -5.56 -0.67 -1.14
CA ILE A 75 -5.21 0.60 -1.76
C ILE A 75 -4.50 0.33 -3.07
N MET A 76 -5.01 0.96 -4.13
CA MET A 76 -4.46 0.84 -5.48
C MET A 76 -3.82 2.15 -5.88
N VAL A 77 -2.76 2.06 -6.66
CA VAL A 77 -2.08 3.24 -7.15
C VAL A 77 -1.86 3.12 -8.65
N ARG A 78 -1.73 4.29 -9.27
CA ARG A 78 -1.38 4.38 -10.67
C ARG A 78 0.13 4.54 -10.73
N VAL A 79 0.78 3.70 -11.52
CA VAL A 79 2.23 3.71 -11.62
C VAL A 79 2.66 3.80 -13.06
N ARG A 80 3.83 4.40 -13.26
CA ARG A 80 4.46 4.44 -14.57
C ARG A 80 5.69 3.54 -14.55
N LYS A 81 5.75 2.66 -15.53
CA LYS A 81 6.91 1.82 -15.75
C LYS A 81 7.34 2.06 -17.20
N GLY A 82 8.50 2.69 -17.37
CA GLY A 82 8.91 3.11 -18.70
C GLY A 82 7.94 4.14 -19.23
N GLN A 83 7.31 3.84 -20.34
CA GLN A 83 6.37 4.75 -20.97
C GLN A 83 4.93 4.34 -20.78
N ARG A 84 4.68 3.31 -19.99
CA ARG A 84 3.33 2.80 -19.81
C ARG A 84 2.86 3.04 -18.39
N VAL A 85 1.55 3.17 -18.25
CA VAL A 85 0.91 3.39 -16.96
C VAL A 85 0.08 2.17 -16.62
N TYR A 86 0.18 1.73 -15.37
CA TYR A 86 -0.48 0.54 -14.89
C TYR A 86 -1.19 0.82 -13.57
N ARG A 87 -2.12 -0.03 -13.21
CA ARG A 87 -2.66 -0.09 -11.87
C ARG A 87 -1.86 -1.11 -11.08
N CYS A 88 -1.61 -0.82 -9.81
CA CYS A 88 -0.84 -1.74 -8.99
C CYS A 88 -1.28 -1.63 -7.54
N PRO A 89 -1.45 -2.75 -6.84
CA PRO A 89 -1.73 -2.67 -5.39
C PRO A 89 -0.54 -2.05 -4.68
N LEU A 90 -0.82 -1.13 -3.77
CA LEU A 90 0.25 -0.45 -3.06
C LEU A 90 1.07 -1.40 -2.21
N PHE A 91 0.47 -2.48 -1.68
CA PHE A 91 1.20 -3.38 -0.80
C PHE A 91 2.36 -4.08 -1.50
N ARG A 92 2.40 -4.08 -2.83
CA ARG A 92 3.48 -4.69 -3.59
C ARG A 92 4.68 -3.76 -3.75
N LEU A 93 4.53 -2.50 -3.36
CA LEU A 93 5.54 -1.50 -3.67
C LEU A 93 6.22 -1.01 -2.41
N LYS A 94 7.49 -0.69 -2.55
CA LYS A 94 8.30 -0.15 -1.47
C LYS A 94 8.94 1.13 -1.98
N PRO A 95 8.82 2.24 -1.26
CA PRO A 95 9.47 3.46 -1.70
C PRO A 95 10.97 3.25 -1.86
N TRP A 96 11.52 3.87 -2.89
CA TRP A 96 12.91 3.69 -3.24
C TRP A 96 13.59 5.04 -3.26
N LYS A 97 14.61 5.19 -2.42
CA LYS A 97 15.34 6.45 -2.32
C LYS A 97 14.42 7.60 -1.97
N SER A 98 13.51 7.38 -1.05
CA SER A 98 12.59 8.42 -0.66
C SER A 98 12.85 8.83 0.78
N ALA A 99 12.21 9.91 1.19
CA ALA A 99 12.32 10.41 2.54
C ALA A 99 11.73 9.41 3.54
N GLY A 100 12.26 9.44 4.76
CA GLY A 100 11.88 8.47 5.76
C GLY A 100 10.40 8.43 6.08
N ALA A 101 9.74 9.59 6.10
CA ALA A 101 8.32 9.63 6.44
C ALA A 101 7.48 8.85 5.43
N GLN A 102 7.82 8.94 4.16
CA GLN A 102 7.08 8.22 3.13
C GLN A 102 7.29 6.72 3.25
N GLN A 103 8.52 6.32 3.52
CA GLN A 103 8.81 4.91 3.68
C GLN A 103 8.12 4.35 4.90
N ILE A 104 8.12 5.09 6.00
CA ILE A 104 7.45 4.67 7.22
C ILE A 104 5.96 4.47 6.97
N ALA A 105 5.34 5.42 6.27
CA ALA A 105 3.89 5.33 6.02
C ALA A 105 3.55 4.11 5.18
N VAL A 106 4.30 3.85 4.12
CA VAL A 106 4.03 2.69 3.28
C VAL A 106 4.29 1.40 4.06
N ASP A 107 5.35 1.36 4.86
CA ASP A 107 5.63 0.17 5.66
C ASP A 107 4.53 -0.07 6.70
N ASP A 108 3.99 0.98 7.29
CA ASP A 108 2.86 0.83 8.21
C ASP A 108 1.67 0.19 7.50
N TYR A 109 1.35 0.68 6.31
CA TYR A 109 0.24 0.12 5.56
C TYR A 109 0.49 -1.35 5.20
N ARG A 110 1.70 -1.66 4.75
CA ARG A 110 2.01 -3.03 4.36
C ARG A 110 1.96 -3.96 5.56
N THR A 111 2.38 -3.50 6.72
CA THR A 111 2.29 -4.28 7.95
C THR A 111 0.84 -4.59 8.28
N TRP A 112 -0.01 -3.57 8.21
CA TRP A 112 -1.43 -3.78 8.46
C TRP A 112 -2.03 -4.75 7.45
N PHE A 113 -1.73 -4.56 6.17
CA PHE A 113 -2.29 -5.38 5.11
C PHE A 113 -1.93 -6.85 5.32
N ASN A 114 -0.68 -7.12 5.67
CA ASN A 114 -0.24 -8.49 5.87
C ASN A 114 -0.87 -9.11 7.11
N ALA A 115 -1.11 -8.32 8.13
CA ALA A 115 -1.67 -8.83 9.38
C ALA A 115 -3.16 -9.09 9.29
N VAL A 116 -3.87 -8.19 8.61
CA VAL A 116 -5.33 -8.29 8.54
C VAL A 116 -5.78 -9.31 7.53
N GLY A 117 -5.05 -9.47 6.46
CA GLY A 117 -5.48 -10.40 5.43
C GLY A 117 -6.67 -9.88 4.67
N LEU A 118 -6.49 -8.84 3.90
CA LEU A 118 -7.58 -8.24 3.16
C LEU A 118 -8.49 -9.23 2.44
N PRO A 119 -7.97 -10.36 1.95
CA PRO A 119 -8.88 -11.31 1.32
C PRO A 119 -10.04 -11.72 2.20
N GLU A 120 -9.91 -11.55 3.50
CA GLU A 120 -11.00 -11.90 4.41
C GLU A 120 -12.13 -10.89 4.40
N ILE A 121 -11.89 -9.69 3.91
CA ILE A 121 -12.96 -8.74 3.78
C ILE A 121 -13.55 -8.75 2.37
N VAL A 122 -13.05 -9.62 1.53
CA VAL A 122 -13.66 -9.87 0.25
C VAL A 122 -15.04 -10.46 0.50
N ASP A 123 -15.96 -10.06 -0.30
CA ASP A 123 -17.33 -10.46 -0.19
C ASP A 123 -17.43 -11.97 -0.07
N PRO A 124 -18.08 -12.49 0.96
CA PRO A 124 -18.23 -13.93 1.10
C PRO A 124 -19.05 -14.56 0.00
N GLU A 125 -19.66 -13.80 -0.84
CA GLU A 125 -20.37 -14.36 -1.98
C GLU A 125 -19.46 -14.87 -3.05
N GLU A 126 -18.21 -14.49 -3.00
CA GLU A 126 -17.26 -14.86 -4.04
C GLU A 126 -17.05 -16.33 -4.17
#